data_988da9b107ebf2e588c309283c6ad7e9
#
_entry.id   988da9b107ebf2e588c309283c6ad7e9
#
_cell.length_a   1.000
_cell.length_b   1.000
_cell.length_c   1.000
_cell.angle_alpha   90.00
_cell.angle_beta   90.00
_cell.angle_gamma   90.00
#
_symmetry.space_group_name_H-M   'P 1'
#
loop_
_entity.id
_entity.type
_entity.pdbx_description
1 polymer ?
#
loop_
_entity_poly.entity_id
_entity_poly.type
_entity_poly.pdbx_seq_one_letter_code
_entity_poly.pdbx_strand_id
1 'polypeptide(L)'
;MTRLLAPTSILLAVIFLAANVPALAVDRTFLIEIENSLKGTVPSNWWLHASWRDQTLVVFVSPPAQESFDLWYDTPRQKETLENLCKAIPVVIWNEIRPDQDIAVEQVVGGNGGKGSFQFSCRKYLAESTD
;
A
#
# COMPACT_ATOMS: atom_id res chain seq x y z
N MET A 1 1.96 51.84 7.27
CA MET A 1 1.64 50.71 8.16
C MET A 1 0.99 49.56 7.46
N THR A 2 0.18 49.80 6.46
CA THR A 2 -0.42 48.72 5.66
C THR A 2 0.58 47.90 4.84
N ARG A 3 1.77 48.42 4.61
CA ARG A 3 2.82 47.77 3.83
C ARG A 3 3.41 46.53 4.52
N LEU A 4 3.28 46.42 5.83
CA LEU A 4 3.83 45.29 6.60
C LEU A 4 2.96 44.03 6.54
N LEU A 5 1.67 44.17 6.26
CA LEU A 5 0.74 43.05 6.22
C LEU A 5 0.83 42.24 4.93
N ALA A 6 1.04 42.93 3.79
CA ALA A 6 1.13 42.27 2.50
C ALA A 6 2.31 41.25 2.39
N PRO A 7 3.54 41.60 2.83
CA PRO A 7 4.64 40.67 2.82
C PRO A 7 4.40 39.45 3.69
N THR A 8 3.74 39.64 4.83
CA THR A 8 3.43 38.52 5.76
C THR A 8 2.46 37.52 5.13
N SER A 9 1.45 38.03 4.43
CA SER A 9 0.47 37.15 3.77
C SER A 9 1.11 36.36 2.64
N ILE A 10 2.01 36.95 1.88
CA ILE A 10 2.72 36.26 0.80
C ILE A 10 3.62 35.16 1.37
N LEU A 11 4.30 35.41 2.48
CA LEU A 11 5.14 34.43 3.14
C LEU A 11 4.32 33.20 3.59
N LEU A 12 3.15 33.39 4.15
CA LEU A 12 2.28 32.31 4.57
C LEU A 12 1.86 31.43 3.38
N ALA A 13 1.53 32.03 2.25
CA ALA A 13 1.15 31.31 1.05
C ALA A 13 2.31 30.44 0.52
N VAL A 14 3.53 30.98 0.52
CA VAL A 14 4.73 30.25 0.08
C VAL A 14 5.03 29.07 0.99
N ILE A 15 4.91 29.23 2.30
CA ILE A 15 5.13 28.16 3.28
C ILE A 15 4.13 27.03 3.05
N PHE A 16 2.88 27.34 2.80
CA PHE A 16 1.84 26.35 2.55
C PHE A 16 2.13 25.51 1.30
N LEU A 17 2.53 26.16 0.20
CA LEU A 17 2.87 25.47 -1.05
C LEU A 17 4.11 24.58 -0.88
N ALA A 18 5.11 25.04 -0.16
CA ALA A 18 6.34 24.28 0.09
C ALA A 18 6.07 23.03 0.92
N ALA A 19 5.09 23.05 1.83
CA ALA A 19 4.77 21.91 2.67
C ALA A 19 4.10 20.76 1.89
N ASN A 20 3.37 21.05 0.81
CA ASN A 20 2.67 20.04 0.03
C ASN A 20 3.60 19.22 -0.87
N VAL A 21 4.60 19.84 -1.48
CA VAL A 21 5.52 19.17 -2.41
C VAL A 21 6.36 18.09 -1.71
N PRO A 22 6.99 18.35 -0.55
CA PRO A 22 7.72 17.28 0.17
C PRO A 22 6.86 16.10 0.57
N ALA A 23 5.61 16.31 0.97
CA ALA A 23 4.71 15.24 1.36
C ALA A 23 4.43 14.26 0.22
N LEU A 24 4.21 14.76 -1.01
CA LEU A 24 3.99 13.94 -2.18
C LEU A 24 5.24 13.12 -2.53
N ALA A 25 6.42 13.70 -2.41
CA ALA A 25 7.68 13.01 -2.69
C ALA A 25 7.93 11.88 -1.67
N VAL A 26 7.63 12.12 -0.39
CA VAL A 26 7.77 11.11 0.67
C VAL A 26 6.82 9.94 0.41
N ASP A 27 5.57 10.21 0.05
CA ASP A 27 4.59 9.15 -0.24
C ASP A 27 5.06 8.24 -1.37
N ARG A 28 5.63 8.79 -2.42
CA ARG A 28 6.13 8.02 -3.54
C ARG A 28 7.32 7.13 -3.14
N THR A 29 8.25 7.67 -2.39
CA THR A 29 9.40 6.90 -1.89
C THR A 29 8.94 5.76 -0.99
N PHE A 30 7.97 6.03 -0.15
CA PHE A 30 7.38 5.07 0.76
C PHE A 30 6.77 3.89 0.01
N LEU A 31 6.02 4.15 -1.06
CA LEU A 31 5.41 3.10 -1.89
C LEU A 31 6.48 2.21 -2.54
N ILE A 32 7.55 2.81 -3.03
CA ILE A 32 8.67 2.08 -3.63
C ILE A 32 9.36 1.19 -2.59
N GLU A 33 9.54 1.70 -1.38
CA GLU A 33 10.14 0.91 -0.28
C GLU A 33 9.31 -0.32 0.04
N ILE A 34 8.00 -0.16 0.10
CA ILE A 34 7.09 -1.29 0.35
C ILE A 34 7.21 -2.33 -0.76
N GLU A 35 7.15 -1.91 -2.00
CA GLU A 35 7.27 -2.81 -3.13
C GLU A 35 8.58 -3.58 -3.09
N ASN A 36 9.68 -2.88 -2.83
CA ASN A 36 11.01 -3.50 -2.73
C ASN A 36 11.11 -4.49 -1.56
N SER A 37 10.49 -4.16 -0.43
CA SER A 37 10.49 -5.04 0.74
C SER A 37 9.73 -6.33 0.51
N LEU A 38 8.70 -6.30 -0.33
CA LEU A 38 7.83 -7.46 -0.55
C LEU A 38 8.20 -8.29 -1.78
N LYS A 39 9.08 -7.80 -2.63
CA LYS A 39 9.48 -8.52 -3.84
C LYS A 39 10.05 -9.91 -3.58
N GLY A 40 10.78 -10.08 -2.47
CA GLY A 40 11.34 -11.37 -2.09
C GLY A 40 10.33 -12.35 -1.50
N THR A 41 9.13 -11.88 -1.18
CA THR A 41 8.08 -12.70 -0.57
C THR A 41 7.24 -13.42 -1.61
N VAL A 42 7.18 -12.90 -2.83
CA VAL A 42 6.44 -13.48 -3.95
C VAL A 42 7.42 -13.94 -5.02
N PRO A 43 7.03 -14.92 -5.86
CA PRO A 43 7.86 -15.32 -6.99
C PRO A 43 8.16 -14.15 -7.93
N SER A 44 9.32 -14.19 -8.58
CA SER A 44 9.81 -13.09 -9.42
C SER A 44 8.93 -12.77 -10.63
N ASN A 45 8.11 -13.73 -11.05
CA ASN A 45 7.19 -13.57 -12.18
C ASN A 45 5.82 -13.01 -11.78
N TRP A 46 5.63 -12.73 -10.49
CA TRP A 46 4.40 -12.09 -10.02
C TRP A 46 4.51 -10.57 -10.16
N TRP A 47 3.41 -9.96 -10.54
CA TRP A 47 3.29 -8.51 -10.52
C TRP A 47 2.94 -8.05 -9.11
N LEU A 48 3.59 -6.98 -8.66
CA LEU A 48 3.37 -6.40 -7.34
C LEU A 48 3.41 -4.88 -7.45
N HIS A 49 2.41 -4.23 -6.89
CA HIS A 49 2.29 -2.78 -6.95
C HIS A 49 1.59 -2.26 -5.69
N ALA A 50 2.09 -1.19 -5.12
CA ALA A 50 1.51 -0.55 -3.96
C ALA A 50 0.92 0.81 -4.34
N SER A 51 -0.26 1.12 -3.85
CA SER A 51 -0.86 2.44 -4.02
C SER A 51 -1.84 2.76 -2.89
N TRP A 52 -2.10 4.03 -2.70
CA TRP A 52 -3.09 4.48 -1.73
C TRP A 52 -4.50 4.44 -2.33
N ARG A 53 -5.43 3.94 -1.53
CA ARG A 53 -6.85 4.01 -1.82
C ARG A 53 -7.51 4.55 -0.55
N ASP A 54 -7.82 5.84 -0.54
CA ASP A 54 -8.32 6.56 0.64
C ASP A 54 -7.37 6.40 1.85
N GLN A 55 -7.80 5.80 2.91
CA GLN A 55 -7.00 5.59 4.12
C GLN A 55 -6.31 4.23 4.16
N THR A 56 -6.30 3.51 3.05
CA THR A 56 -5.72 2.18 2.98
C THR A 56 -4.59 2.15 1.96
N LEU A 57 -3.43 1.67 2.38
CA LEU A 57 -2.34 1.35 1.49
C LEU A 57 -2.60 -0.05 0.95
N VAL A 58 -2.85 -0.17 -0.34
CA VAL A 58 -3.17 -1.45 -0.95
C VAL A 58 -1.95 -1.98 -1.70
N VAL A 59 -1.55 -3.19 -1.35
CA VAL A 59 -0.52 -3.93 -2.07
C VAL A 59 -1.23 -4.91 -3.00
N PHE A 60 -1.18 -4.63 -4.29
CA PHE A 60 -1.77 -5.48 -5.31
C PHE A 60 -0.76 -6.53 -5.74
N VAL A 61 -1.20 -7.78 -5.80
CA VAL A 61 -0.39 -8.86 -6.34
C VAL A 61 -1.17 -9.59 -7.44
N SER A 62 -0.48 -9.94 -8.51
CA SER A 62 -1.08 -10.65 -9.62
C SER A 62 -0.09 -11.71 -10.13
N PRO A 63 -0.36 -12.98 -9.86
CA PRO A 63 0.40 -14.07 -10.47
C PRO A 63 0.15 -14.14 -11.98
N PRO A 64 0.95 -14.88 -12.74
CA PRO A 64 0.63 -15.18 -14.13
C PRO A 64 -0.76 -15.80 -14.26
N ALA A 65 -1.40 -15.64 -15.41
CA ALA A 65 -2.81 -15.94 -15.61
C ALA A 65 -3.23 -17.34 -15.11
N GLN A 66 -2.49 -18.38 -15.44
CA GLN A 66 -2.86 -19.74 -15.02
C GLN A 66 -2.72 -19.93 -13.53
N GLU A 67 -1.64 -19.44 -12.94
CA GLU A 67 -1.40 -19.53 -11.51
C GLU A 67 -2.40 -18.68 -10.73
N SER A 68 -2.77 -17.53 -11.26
CA SER A 68 -3.80 -16.66 -10.68
C SER A 68 -5.15 -17.37 -10.63
N PHE A 69 -5.50 -18.08 -11.69
CA PHE A 69 -6.72 -18.86 -11.76
C PHE A 69 -6.71 -20.00 -10.73
N ASP A 70 -5.64 -20.77 -10.69
CA ASP A 70 -5.51 -21.88 -9.75
C ASP A 70 -5.59 -21.42 -8.29
N LEU A 71 -4.91 -20.31 -7.98
CA LEU A 71 -4.92 -19.72 -6.65
C LEU A 71 -6.29 -19.19 -6.26
N TRP A 72 -7.04 -18.64 -7.21
CA TRP A 72 -8.38 -18.13 -6.96
C TRP A 72 -9.33 -19.22 -6.48
N TYR A 73 -9.21 -20.42 -7.02
CA TYR A 73 -10.04 -21.57 -6.61
C TYR A 73 -9.46 -22.36 -5.44
N ASP A 74 -8.26 -22.03 -5.00
CA ASP A 74 -7.62 -22.64 -3.83
C ASP A 74 -7.61 -21.64 -2.67
N THR A 75 -8.74 -21.54 -1.99
CA THR A 75 -8.95 -20.55 -0.92
C THR A 75 -7.91 -20.64 0.20
N PRO A 76 -7.58 -21.84 0.74
CA PRO A 76 -6.54 -21.94 1.77
C PRO A 76 -5.17 -21.42 1.31
N ARG A 77 -4.76 -21.77 0.10
CA ARG A 77 -3.48 -21.34 -0.46
C ARG A 77 -3.47 -19.83 -0.72
N GLN A 78 -4.58 -19.30 -1.24
CA GLN A 78 -4.73 -17.86 -1.45
C GLN A 78 -4.61 -17.10 -0.13
N LYS A 79 -5.32 -17.55 0.88
CA LYS A 79 -5.28 -16.96 2.22
C LYS A 79 -3.86 -16.98 2.79
N GLU A 80 -3.19 -18.11 2.73
CA GLU A 80 -1.81 -18.26 3.21
C GLU A 80 -0.86 -17.29 2.51
N THR A 81 -1.00 -17.15 1.19
CA THR A 81 -0.18 -16.23 0.40
C THR A 81 -0.37 -14.78 0.88
N LEU A 82 -1.60 -14.36 1.08
CA LEU A 82 -1.92 -13.01 1.54
C LEU A 82 -1.48 -12.79 2.98
N GLU A 83 -1.64 -13.77 3.84
CA GLU A 83 -1.15 -13.71 5.22
C GLU A 83 0.37 -13.55 5.26
N ASN A 84 1.09 -14.28 4.42
CA ASN A 84 2.54 -14.18 4.33
C ASN A 84 2.99 -12.80 3.87
N LEU A 85 2.25 -12.18 2.95
CA LEU A 85 2.52 -10.80 2.55
C LEU A 85 2.34 -9.83 3.73
N CYS A 86 1.26 -9.98 4.49
CA CYS A 86 1.04 -9.15 5.67
C CYS A 86 2.18 -9.29 6.69
N LYS A 87 2.63 -10.50 6.94
CA LYS A 87 3.74 -10.77 7.88
C LYS A 87 5.07 -10.19 7.39
N ALA A 88 5.24 -10.10 6.09
CA ALA A 88 6.48 -9.62 5.49
C ALA A 88 6.62 -8.10 5.50
N ILE A 89 5.56 -7.36 5.81
CA ILE A 89 5.59 -5.90 5.86
C ILE A 89 6.48 -5.48 7.05
N PRO A 90 7.56 -4.73 6.81
CA PRO A 90 8.46 -4.32 7.89
C PRO A 90 7.78 -3.43 8.93
N VAL A 91 8.19 -3.56 10.19
CA VAL A 91 7.67 -2.74 11.28
C VAL A 91 7.85 -1.24 10.99
N VAL A 92 8.95 -0.86 10.35
CA VAL A 92 9.21 0.53 10.00
C VAL A 92 8.11 1.10 9.09
N ILE A 93 7.53 0.29 8.22
CA ILE A 93 6.43 0.69 7.36
C ILE A 93 5.18 0.96 8.19
N TRP A 94 4.86 0.06 9.13
CA TRP A 94 3.73 0.24 10.03
C TRP A 94 3.85 1.50 10.89
N ASN A 95 5.06 1.85 11.29
CA ASN A 95 5.31 3.03 12.11
C ASN A 95 5.14 4.34 11.34
N GLU A 96 5.22 4.30 10.02
CA GLU A 96 5.07 5.50 9.18
C GLU A 96 3.62 5.82 8.83
N ILE A 97 2.71 4.87 9.00
CA ILE A 97 1.29 5.13 8.76
C ILE A 97 0.57 5.43 10.08
N ARG A 98 -0.57 6.11 9.99
CA ARG A 98 -1.35 6.49 11.18
C ARG A 98 -2.17 5.31 11.67
N PRO A 99 -2.56 5.31 12.97
CA PRO A 99 -3.39 4.23 13.52
C PRO A 99 -4.74 4.06 12.84
N ASP A 100 -5.28 5.12 12.21
CA ASP A 100 -6.54 5.06 11.47
C ASP A 100 -6.38 4.59 10.03
N GLN A 101 -5.15 4.33 9.59
CA GLN A 101 -4.85 3.82 8.26
C GLN A 101 -4.57 2.33 8.32
N ASP A 102 -4.81 1.64 7.22
CA ASP A 102 -4.58 0.20 7.10
C ASP A 102 -3.63 -0.10 5.95
N ILE A 103 -3.06 -1.28 6.00
CA ILE A 103 -2.38 -1.90 4.86
C ILE A 103 -3.20 -3.13 4.50
N ALA A 104 -3.64 -3.21 3.27
CA ALA A 104 -4.37 -4.36 2.75
C ALA A 104 -3.57 -4.98 1.61
N VAL A 105 -3.66 -6.28 1.49
CA VAL A 105 -3.15 -7.00 0.33
C VAL A 105 -4.32 -7.44 -0.52
N GLU A 106 -4.19 -7.29 -1.83
CA GLU A 106 -5.27 -7.61 -2.75
C GLU A 106 -4.73 -8.45 -3.90
N GLN A 107 -5.29 -9.62 -4.08
CA GLN A 107 -5.00 -10.42 -5.25
C GLN A 107 -5.91 -9.99 -6.38
N VAL A 108 -5.31 -9.57 -7.48
CA VAL A 108 -6.04 -9.23 -8.68
C VAL A 108 -6.02 -10.44 -9.60
N VAL A 109 -7.20 -10.86 -10.02
CA VAL A 109 -7.30 -11.92 -11.02
C VAL A 109 -6.89 -11.33 -12.36
N GLY A 110 -5.72 -11.69 -12.83
CA GLY A 110 -5.19 -11.23 -14.11
C GLY A 110 -5.69 -12.08 -15.26
N GLY A 111 -5.68 -11.50 -16.45
CA GLY A 111 -5.98 -12.19 -17.68
C GLY A 111 -7.46 -12.21 -18.02
N ASN A 112 -7.79 -12.85 -19.07
CA ASN A 112 -9.01 -12.98 -19.82
C ASN A 112 -10.33 -12.80 -19.07
N GLY A 113 -10.68 -11.56 -18.74
CA GLY A 113 -11.96 -11.26 -18.10
C GLY A 113 -12.03 -11.61 -16.64
N GLY A 114 -10.91 -11.88 -15.99
CA GLY A 114 -10.87 -12.01 -14.56
C GLY A 114 -11.42 -10.75 -13.91
N LYS A 115 -12.61 -10.85 -13.39
CA LYS A 115 -13.32 -9.72 -12.79
C LYS A 115 -13.45 -9.98 -11.31
N GLY A 116 -12.40 -9.81 -10.59
CA GLY A 116 -12.51 -9.99 -9.17
C GLY A 116 -11.19 -9.74 -8.50
N SER A 117 -11.31 -9.32 -7.28
CA SER A 117 -10.17 -9.18 -6.41
C SER A 117 -10.55 -9.74 -5.06
N PHE A 118 -9.57 -10.29 -4.39
CA PHE A 118 -9.73 -10.72 -3.01
C PHE A 118 -8.86 -9.83 -2.15
N GLN A 119 -9.49 -9.04 -1.29
CA GLN A 119 -8.82 -8.08 -0.42
C GLN A 119 -8.74 -8.62 1.01
N PHE A 120 -7.59 -8.39 1.64
CA PHE A 120 -7.29 -8.92 2.96
C PHE A 120 -6.64 -7.81 3.80
N SER A 121 -7.28 -7.44 4.93
CA SER A 121 -6.76 -6.42 5.83
C SER A 121 -5.61 -6.98 6.68
N CYS A 122 -4.44 -6.41 6.53
CA CYS A 122 -3.27 -6.83 7.32
C CYS A 122 -3.39 -6.40 8.77
N ARG A 123 -3.91 -5.21 9.05
CA ARG A 123 -4.06 -4.73 10.43
C ARG A 123 -4.98 -5.65 11.23
N LYS A 124 -6.11 -6.01 10.65
CA LYS A 124 -7.06 -6.93 11.28
C LYS A 124 -6.46 -8.30 11.52
N TYR A 125 -5.80 -8.84 10.50
CA TYR A 125 -5.16 -10.15 10.58
C TYR A 125 -4.08 -10.20 11.66
N LEU A 126 -3.19 -9.18 11.70
CA LEU A 126 -2.10 -9.15 12.67
C LEU A 126 -2.62 -8.97 14.10
N ALA A 127 -3.69 -8.20 14.29
CA ALA A 127 -4.32 -8.04 15.59
C ALA A 127 -4.93 -9.36 16.09
N GLU A 128 -5.59 -10.11 15.21
CA GLU A 128 -6.19 -11.40 15.55
C GLU A 128 -5.14 -12.49 15.80
N SER A 129 -4.01 -12.44 15.11
CA SER A 129 -2.97 -13.47 15.23
C SER A 129 -2.10 -13.32 16.48
N THR A 130 -2.17 -12.19 17.20
CA THR A 130 -1.43 -12.01 18.45
C THR A 130 -2.20 -12.50 19.67
N ASP A 131 -3.44 -12.87 19.49
CA ASP A 131 -4.29 -13.47 20.54
C ASP A 131 -4.18 -15.01 20.50
#